data_3438c5aa1c0b2b0b5c00e77413afd2a6
#
_entry.id   3438c5aa1c0b2b0b5c00e77413afd2a6
#
_cell.length_a   1.000
_cell.length_b   1.000
_cell.length_c   1.000
_cell.angle_alpha   90.00
_cell.angle_beta   90.00
_cell.angle_gamma   90.00
#
_symmetry.space_group_name_H-M   'P 1'
#
loop_
_entity.id
_entity.type
_entity.pdbx_description
1 polymer ?
#
loop_
_entity_poly.entity_id
_entity_poly.type
_entity_poly.pdbx_seq_one_letter_code
_entity_poly.pdbx_strand_id
1 'polypeptide(L)'
;VRAVPPAGTHGGDGVAVARSLGLDPADLLDLSQNMNPVAPDVARLVARHLDALGRYPDALEATALLAGSLGVDPDRVLLTNGGSEAIHLVARVLGGRVRSEPEFGLHPRGSSGPVWRSDPHSPTGRLAGRGEVADVWDEAFHALATGRWTAGREDVVVVGSLTKTFACPGLRLGYVLAAPDVVRRCAGLQPHWSVSTLALAVLPDLLRVADLPRWSSEVARLRGQLVTLLEDRGLRTEAADAPWVLVHEPGLRERLAPHGVLVRDCASFGLPGVARVAVPDEAGLHRLSAALTRMDAAG
;
A
#
# COMPACT_ATOMS: atom_id res chain seq x y z
N VAL A 1 -7.59 -6.88 -31.74
CA VAL A 1 -7.44 -7.10 -30.29
C VAL A 1 -6.98 -5.79 -29.68
N ARG A 2 -7.73 -5.24 -28.71
CA ARG A 2 -7.30 -4.03 -28.00
C ARG A 2 -6.09 -4.39 -27.14
N ALA A 3 -5.00 -3.61 -27.24
CA ALA A 3 -3.76 -3.89 -26.51
C ALA A 3 -3.84 -3.40 -25.07
N VAL A 4 -3.28 -4.19 -24.16
CA VAL A 4 -3.06 -3.77 -22.77
C VAL A 4 -1.96 -2.69 -22.78
N PRO A 5 -2.16 -1.50 -22.21
CA PRO A 5 -1.11 -0.49 -22.13
C PRO A 5 0.12 -1.02 -21.38
N PRO A 6 1.33 -0.55 -21.70
CA PRO A 6 2.52 -0.91 -20.95
C PRO A 6 2.35 -0.66 -19.45
N ALA A 7 2.94 -1.53 -18.64
CA ALA A 7 2.92 -1.37 -17.19
C ALA A 7 3.61 -0.06 -16.77
N GLY A 8 2.95 0.71 -15.90
CA GLY A 8 3.55 1.90 -15.30
C GLY A 8 4.56 1.54 -14.20
N THR A 9 5.29 2.56 -13.72
CA THR A 9 6.24 2.42 -12.61
C THR A 9 5.56 2.00 -11.31
N HIS A 10 4.27 2.28 -11.16
CA HIS A 10 3.46 1.94 -9.99
C HIS A 10 2.20 1.16 -10.40
N GLY A 11 1.64 0.35 -9.48
CA GLY A 11 0.31 -0.23 -9.65
C GLY A 11 -0.80 0.83 -9.51
N GLY A 12 -2.06 0.45 -9.83
CA GLY A 12 -3.20 1.35 -9.73
C GLY A 12 -3.57 2.03 -11.05
N ASP A 13 -3.11 1.50 -12.16
CA ASP A 13 -3.43 1.95 -13.51
C ASP A 13 -4.71 1.28 -14.09
N GLY A 14 -5.48 0.57 -13.24
CA GLY A 14 -6.65 -0.21 -13.62
C GLY A 14 -7.69 0.55 -14.44
N VAL A 15 -7.97 1.82 -14.09
CA VAL A 15 -8.92 2.67 -14.85
C VAL A 15 -8.43 2.89 -16.29
N ALA A 16 -7.15 3.14 -16.49
CA ALA A 16 -6.58 3.35 -17.84
C ALA A 16 -6.58 2.05 -18.63
N VAL A 17 -6.24 0.92 -18.00
CA VAL A 17 -6.26 -0.41 -18.61
C VAL A 17 -7.70 -0.80 -19.00
N ALA A 18 -8.67 -0.67 -18.10
CA ALA A 18 -10.07 -0.96 -18.38
C ALA A 18 -10.58 -0.18 -19.60
N ARG A 19 -10.33 1.13 -19.64
CA ARG A 19 -10.70 1.99 -20.78
C ARG A 19 -10.07 1.52 -22.10
N SER A 20 -8.78 1.16 -22.09
CA SER A 20 -8.09 0.69 -23.30
C SER A 20 -8.66 -0.61 -23.84
N LEU A 21 -9.14 -1.48 -22.93
CA LEU A 21 -9.78 -2.76 -23.27
C LEU A 21 -11.27 -2.60 -23.58
N GLY A 22 -11.88 -1.43 -23.32
CA GLY A 22 -13.32 -1.18 -23.48
C GLY A 22 -14.15 -1.87 -22.41
N LEU A 23 -13.57 -2.09 -21.23
CA LEU A 23 -14.23 -2.58 -20.03
C LEU A 23 -14.71 -1.41 -19.18
N ASP A 24 -15.77 -1.62 -18.39
CA ASP A 24 -16.07 -0.70 -17.30
C ASP A 24 -14.98 -0.83 -16.23
N PRO A 25 -14.37 0.28 -15.76
CA PRO A 25 -13.41 0.23 -14.65
C PRO A 25 -13.95 -0.47 -13.40
N ALA A 26 -15.25 -0.45 -13.14
CA ALA A 26 -15.89 -1.15 -12.03
C ALA A 26 -15.87 -2.68 -12.20
N ASP A 27 -15.81 -3.17 -13.43
CA ASP A 27 -15.74 -4.60 -13.73
C ASP A 27 -14.30 -5.15 -13.69
N LEU A 28 -13.29 -4.28 -13.61
CA LEU A 28 -11.90 -4.72 -13.50
C LEU A 28 -11.53 -5.01 -12.04
N LEU A 29 -11.11 -6.23 -11.76
CA LEU A 29 -10.47 -6.58 -10.48
C LEU A 29 -9.01 -6.14 -10.52
N ASP A 30 -8.70 -5.02 -9.85
CA ASP A 30 -7.34 -4.46 -9.85
C ASP A 30 -6.50 -5.02 -8.69
N LEU A 31 -5.81 -6.13 -8.95
CA LEU A 31 -4.84 -6.76 -8.04
C LEU A 31 -3.40 -6.20 -8.20
N SER A 32 -3.22 -5.11 -8.95
CA SER A 32 -1.97 -4.34 -9.00
C SER A 32 -1.80 -3.44 -7.76
N GLN A 33 -2.90 -3.17 -7.05
CA GLN A 33 -2.96 -2.39 -5.83
C GLN A 33 -2.98 -3.32 -4.61
N ASN A 34 -2.04 -3.16 -3.70
CA ASN A 34 -2.00 -3.97 -2.47
C ASN A 34 -2.83 -3.29 -1.38
N MET A 35 -4.14 -3.49 -1.40
CA MET A 35 -5.06 -2.95 -0.41
C MET A 35 -5.45 -4.01 0.61
N ASN A 36 -5.97 -3.59 1.75
CA ASN A 36 -6.58 -4.49 2.72
C ASN A 36 -7.85 -5.13 2.12
N PRO A 37 -7.89 -6.44 1.88
CA PRO A 37 -9.05 -7.11 1.31
C PRO A 37 -10.26 -7.19 2.25
N VAL A 38 -10.06 -6.91 3.53
CA VAL A 38 -11.09 -6.97 4.56
C VAL A 38 -11.30 -5.63 5.27
N ALA A 39 -10.98 -4.55 4.56
CA ALA A 39 -11.19 -3.19 5.04
C ALA A 39 -12.69 -2.91 5.29
N PRO A 40 -13.02 -1.98 6.20
CA PRO A 40 -14.40 -1.54 6.38
C PRO A 40 -14.93 -0.84 5.12
N ASP A 41 -16.25 -0.69 5.03
CA ASP A 41 -16.88 0.14 4.00
C ASP A 41 -16.56 1.62 4.24
N VAL A 42 -15.44 2.06 3.70
CA VAL A 42 -14.95 3.44 3.84
C VAL A 42 -15.88 4.44 3.16
N ALA A 43 -16.52 4.08 2.05
CA ALA A 43 -17.46 4.98 1.37
C ALA A 43 -18.63 5.34 2.28
N ARG A 44 -19.17 4.35 3.02
CA ARG A 44 -20.24 4.58 4.02
C ARG A 44 -19.75 5.43 5.20
N LEU A 45 -18.50 5.27 5.64
CA LEU A 45 -17.93 6.12 6.69
C LEU A 45 -17.79 7.56 6.19
N VAL A 46 -17.21 7.77 5.02
CA VAL A 46 -17.00 9.08 4.38
C VAL A 46 -18.33 9.82 4.17
N ALA A 47 -19.38 9.12 3.77
CA ALA A 47 -20.69 9.72 3.51
C ALA A 47 -21.28 10.47 4.73
N ARG A 48 -20.85 10.14 5.95
CA ARG A 48 -21.29 10.81 7.20
C ARG A 48 -20.59 12.16 7.43
N HIS A 49 -19.52 12.44 6.70
CA HIS A 49 -18.66 13.61 6.91
C HIS A 49 -18.65 14.55 5.71
N LEU A 50 -19.60 14.44 4.78
CA LEU A 50 -19.64 15.28 3.57
C LEU A 50 -19.81 16.79 3.88
N ASP A 51 -20.42 17.12 5.02
CA ASP A 51 -20.53 18.49 5.54
C ASP A 51 -19.16 19.13 5.83
N ALA A 52 -18.14 18.31 6.09
CA ALA A 52 -16.78 18.79 6.32
C ALA A 52 -16.17 19.48 5.09
N LEU A 53 -16.66 19.21 3.88
CA LEU A 53 -16.15 19.79 2.64
C LEU A 53 -16.21 21.34 2.59
N GLY A 54 -17.08 21.96 3.38
CA GLY A 54 -17.21 23.42 3.46
C GLY A 54 -16.17 24.12 4.34
N ARG A 55 -15.21 23.41 4.93
CA ARG A 55 -14.25 23.95 5.89
C ARG A 55 -12.80 23.68 5.46
N TYR A 56 -11.89 24.58 5.85
CA TYR A 56 -10.46 24.29 5.72
C TYR A 56 -10.04 23.18 6.69
N PRO A 57 -9.02 22.37 6.32
CA PRO A 57 -8.50 21.30 7.15
C PRO A 57 -7.91 21.79 8.48
N ASP A 58 -8.25 21.09 9.57
CA ASP A 58 -7.57 21.18 10.85
C ASP A 58 -7.15 19.75 11.26
N ALA A 59 -5.85 19.53 11.36
CA ALA A 59 -5.30 18.20 11.61
C ALA A 59 -5.10 17.88 13.12
N LEU A 60 -5.40 18.82 14.04
CA LEU A 60 -5.02 18.71 15.43
C LEU A 60 -5.61 17.44 16.10
N GLU A 61 -6.92 17.29 16.04
CA GLU A 61 -7.63 16.13 16.65
C GLU A 61 -7.24 14.82 15.97
N ALA A 62 -7.24 14.81 14.65
CA ALA A 62 -6.88 13.62 13.87
C ALA A 62 -5.44 13.16 14.14
N THR A 63 -4.49 14.08 14.30
CA THR A 63 -3.11 13.78 14.68
C THR A 63 -3.03 13.19 16.08
N ALA A 64 -3.74 13.77 17.05
CA ALA A 64 -3.74 13.27 18.43
C ALA A 64 -4.32 11.84 18.53
N LEU A 65 -5.40 11.55 17.80
CA LEU A 65 -6.01 10.21 17.77
C LEU A 65 -5.09 9.17 17.10
N LEU A 66 -4.42 9.54 16.00
CA LEU A 66 -3.47 8.64 15.37
C LEU A 66 -2.26 8.41 16.29
N ALA A 67 -1.72 9.45 16.92
CA ALA A 67 -0.62 9.33 17.87
C ALA A 67 -0.98 8.40 19.04
N GLY A 68 -2.19 8.52 19.58
CA GLY A 68 -2.71 7.58 20.58
C GLY A 68 -2.77 6.14 20.09
N SER A 69 -3.16 5.91 18.83
CA SER A 69 -3.17 4.57 18.22
C SER A 69 -1.76 4.01 18.01
N LEU A 70 -0.78 4.88 17.72
CA LEU A 70 0.64 4.54 17.57
C LEU A 70 1.36 4.38 18.93
N GLY A 71 0.75 4.84 20.03
CA GLY A 71 1.34 4.83 21.37
C GLY A 71 2.47 5.85 21.55
N VAL A 72 2.38 7.03 20.91
CA VAL A 72 3.40 8.08 20.91
C VAL A 72 2.81 9.46 21.19
N ASP A 73 3.66 10.43 21.50
CA ASP A 73 3.25 11.82 21.64
C ASP A 73 2.85 12.43 20.29
N PRO A 74 1.82 13.30 20.23
CA PRO A 74 1.36 13.91 19.00
C PRO A 74 2.40 14.73 18.23
N ASP A 75 3.38 15.32 18.92
CA ASP A 75 4.45 16.09 18.29
C ASP A 75 5.45 15.23 17.51
N ARG A 76 5.37 13.91 17.65
CA ARG A 76 6.13 12.92 16.88
C ARG A 76 5.42 12.49 15.60
N VAL A 77 4.19 12.95 15.34
CA VAL A 77 3.37 12.54 14.19
C VAL A 77 3.06 13.70 13.28
N LEU A 78 3.25 13.52 11.97
CA LEU A 78 2.79 14.43 10.93
C LEU A 78 1.87 13.67 9.97
N LEU A 79 0.60 14.05 9.90
CA LEU A 79 -0.33 13.55 8.88
C LEU A 79 0.06 14.07 7.50
N THR A 80 -0.04 13.22 6.48
CA THR A 80 0.39 13.52 5.12
C THR A 80 -0.65 13.10 4.09
N ASN A 81 -0.57 13.68 2.90
CA ASN A 81 -1.40 13.33 1.74
C ASN A 81 -0.95 11.98 1.13
N GLY A 82 -1.14 10.92 1.91
CA GLY A 82 -0.69 9.57 1.64
C GLY A 82 0.80 9.34 1.93
N GLY A 83 1.20 8.06 1.91
CA GLY A 83 2.59 7.67 2.15
C GLY A 83 3.60 8.26 1.15
N SER A 84 3.17 8.58 -0.07
CA SER A 84 4.04 9.20 -1.08
C SER A 84 4.51 10.59 -0.67
N GLU A 85 3.65 11.42 -0.06
CA GLU A 85 4.06 12.71 0.50
C GLU A 85 4.97 12.51 1.70
N ALA A 86 4.66 11.55 2.59
CA ALA A 86 5.53 11.23 3.73
C ALA A 86 6.97 10.90 3.28
N ILE A 87 7.11 10.01 2.28
CA ILE A 87 8.41 9.67 1.68
C ILE A 87 9.08 10.91 1.10
N HIS A 88 8.35 11.73 0.34
CA HIS A 88 8.91 12.94 -0.29
C HIS A 88 9.42 13.94 0.75
N LEU A 89 8.65 14.23 1.79
CA LEU A 89 9.02 15.16 2.85
C LEU A 89 10.26 14.67 3.60
N VAL A 90 10.27 13.41 4.03
CA VAL A 90 11.42 12.82 4.73
C VAL A 90 12.66 12.80 3.84
N ALA A 91 12.53 12.42 2.57
CA ALA A 91 13.63 12.43 1.62
C ALA A 91 14.19 13.85 1.37
N ARG A 92 13.33 14.87 1.37
CA ARG A 92 13.75 16.29 1.25
C ARG A 92 14.48 16.79 2.51
N VAL A 93 14.10 16.31 3.68
CA VAL A 93 14.69 16.73 4.97
C VAL A 93 15.98 15.99 5.27
N LEU A 94 16.05 14.70 5.00
CA LEU A 94 17.14 13.81 5.42
C LEU A 94 17.98 13.26 4.26
N GLY A 95 17.46 13.26 3.04
CA GLY A 95 18.06 12.55 1.93
C GLY A 95 18.02 11.03 2.12
N GLY A 96 19.08 10.37 1.70
CA GLY A 96 19.29 8.97 1.99
C GLY A 96 19.47 8.08 0.77
N ARG A 97 19.61 6.80 1.03
CA ARG A 97 19.81 5.74 0.05
C ARG A 97 19.12 4.46 0.48
N VAL A 98 18.77 3.60 -0.45
CA VAL A 98 18.36 2.24 -0.12
C VAL A 98 19.58 1.39 0.25
N ARG A 99 19.37 0.33 1.05
CA ARG A 99 20.43 -0.60 1.42
C ARG A 99 20.91 -1.40 0.22
N SER A 100 19.96 -1.93 -0.53
CA SER A 100 20.17 -2.75 -1.72
C SER A 100 18.93 -2.74 -2.59
N GLU A 101 19.07 -2.95 -3.88
CA GLU A 101 17.95 -3.21 -4.78
C GLU A 101 17.57 -4.70 -4.75
N PRO A 102 16.34 -5.05 -5.05
CA PRO A 102 15.21 -4.13 -5.34
C PRO A 102 14.65 -3.49 -4.07
N GLU A 103 14.14 -2.25 -4.19
CA GLU A 103 13.42 -1.54 -3.11
C GLU A 103 12.34 -0.65 -3.72
N PHE A 104 11.42 -0.12 -2.88
CA PHE A 104 10.32 0.70 -3.37
C PHE A 104 10.83 1.93 -4.14
N GLY A 105 10.26 2.16 -5.34
CA GLY A 105 10.77 3.13 -6.31
C GLY A 105 10.82 4.59 -5.86
N LEU A 106 10.01 4.98 -4.86
CA LEU A 106 10.00 6.35 -4.32
C LEU A 106 11.07 6.60 -3.25
N HIS A 107 11.72 5.56 -2.72
CA HIS A 107 12.81 5.78 -1.76
C HIS A 107 14.00 6.47 -2.44
N PRO A 108 14.75 7.31 -1.74
CA PRO A 108 15.90 8.01 -2.32
C PRO A 108 17.05 7.07 -2.68
N ARG A 109 17.78 7.39 -3.76
CA ARG A 109 18.95 6.67 -4.27
C ARG A 109 20.19 7.56 -4.22
N GLY A 110 20.37 8.30 -3.14
CA GLY A 110 21.60 9.07 -2.92
C GLY A 110 22.82 8.19 -2.71
N SER A 111 24.00 8.78 -2.78
CA SER A 111 25.27 8.10 -2.50
C SER A 111 25.58 8.00 -1.01
N SER A 112 24.90 8.77 -0.16
CA SER A 112 25.12 8.87 1.28
C SER A 112 23.84 9.21 2.02
N GLY A 113 23.92 9.31 3.34
CA GLY A 113 22.79 9.65 4.22
C GLY A 113 22.06 8.42 4.74
N PRO A 114 20.91 8.61 5.42
CA PRO A 114 20.16 7.55 6.08
C PRO A 114 19.79 6.40 5.15
N VAL A 115 19.83 5.19 5.71
CA VAL A 115 19.43 3.97 5.01
C VAL A 115 17.92 3.81 5.08
N TRP A 116 17.28 3.66 3.93
CA TRP A 116 15.86 3.40 3.78
C TRP A 116 15.59 1.92 3.53
N ARG A 117 14.51 1.41 4.12
CA ARG A 117 14.01 0.06 3.89
C ARG A 117 12.50 0.00 4.11
N SER A 118 11.79 -0.73 3.26
CA SER A 118 10.40 -1.07 3.52
C SER A 118 10.25 -2.29 4.44
N ASP A 119 9.24 -2.27 5.30
CA ASP A 119 8.91 -3.35 6.21
C ASP A 119 7.38 -3.56 6.30
N PRO A 120 6.83 -4.61 5.66
CA PRO A 120 7.51 -5.64 4.86
C PRO A 120 8.23 -5.11 3.62
N HIS A 121 9.31 -5.78 3.26
CA HIS A 121 10.16 -5.40 2.13
C HIS A 121 9.39 -5.41 0.80
N SER A 122 9.50 -4.36 0.03
CA SER A 122 8.94 -4.26 -1.31
C SER A 122 10.05 -4.49 -2.35
N PRO A 123 9.94 -5.50 -3.24
CA PRO A 123 8.71 -6.23 -3.59
C PRO A 123 8.52 -7.59 -2.91
N THR A 124 9.49 -8.15 -2.16
CA THR A 124 9.47 -9.56 -1.72
C THR A 124 8.40 -9.86 -0.67
N GLY A 125 7.88 -8.86 0.04
CA GLY A 125 6.86 -9.03 1.06
C GLY A 125 7.37 -9.56 2.41
N ARG A 126 8.67 -9.70 2.62
CA ARG A 126 9.26 -10.25 3.85
C ARG A 126 9.41 -9.18 4.93
N LEU A 127 8.99 -9.50 6.13
CA LEU A 127 9.27 -8.67 7.31
C LEU A 127 10.78 -8.60 7.59
N ALA A 128 11.20 -7.51 8.22
CA ALA A 128 12.57 -7.33 8.66
C ALA A 128 12.97 -8.41 9.67
N GLY A 129 14.13 -9.04 9.44
CA GLY A 129 14.71 -10.01 10.36
C GLY A 129 15.25 -9.37 11.63
N ARG A 130 15.49 -10.19 12.67
CA ARG A 130 16.18 -9.73 13.88
C ARG A 130 17.58 -9.19 13.52
N GLY A 131 17.89 -7.98 13.98
CA GLY A 131 19.17 -7.31 13.71
C GLY A 131 19.26 -6.57 12.37
N GLU A 132 18.19 -6.58 11.55
CA GLU A 132 18.11 -5.68 10.41
C GLU A 132 17.90 -4.26 10.88
N VAL A 133 18.74 -3.32 10.41
CA VAL A 133 18.70 -1.92 10.81
C VAL A 133 18.52 -1.03 9.58
N ALA A 134 17.74 0.02 9.74
CA ALA A 134 17.62 1.14 8.81
C ALA A 134 17.34 2.39 9.63
N ASP A 135 17.62 3.56 9.06
CA ASP A 135 17.35 4.85 9.71
C ASP A 135 15.94 5.34 9.37
N VAL A 136 15.41 4.96 8.21
CA VAL A 136 14.05 5.26 7.77
C VAL A 136 13.36 3.97 7.33
N TRP A 137 12.24 3.67 7.96
CA TRP A 137 11.41 2.50 7.68
C TRP A 137 10.12 2.90 6.98
N ASP A 138 9.85 2.30 5.83
CA ASP A 138 8.53 2.39 5.18
C ASP A 138 7.66 1.23 5.67
N GLU A 139 6.77 1.55 6.60
CA GLU A 139 5.84 0.61 7.23
C GLU A 139 4.44 0.62 6.58
N ALA A 140 4.33 1.03 5.31
CA ALA A 140 3.04 1.16 4.61
C ALA A 140 2.16 -0.09 4.66
N PHE A 141 2.75 -1.28 4.80
CA PHE A 141 2.04 -2.56 4.87
C PHE A 141 2.22 -3.29 6.21
N HIS A 142 2.93 -2.69 7.16
CA HIS A 142 3.27 -3.34 8.43
C HIS A 142 2.03 -3.77 9.21
N ALA A 143 1.02 -2.91 9.27
CA ALA A 143 -0.23 -3.18 9.96
C ALA A 143 -0.96 -4.43 9.42
N LEU A 144 -0.94 -4.65 8.11
CA LEU A 144 -1.58 -5.80 7.45
C LEU A 144 -0.74 -7.09 7.57
N ALA A 145 0.57 -6.96 7.75
CA ALA A 145 1.46 -8.11 7.92
C ALA A 145 1.53 -8.62 9.37
N THR A 146 1.40 -7.70 10.36
CA THR A 146 1.71 -8.02 11.76
C THR A 146 0.55 -7.85 12.73
N GLY A 147 -0.51 -7.15 12.32
CA GLY A 147 -1.61 -6.77 13.22
C GLY A 147 -1.23 -5.64 14.20
N ARG A 148 -0.18 -4.88 13.93
CA ARG A 148 0.29 -3.75 14.74
C ARG A 148 0.41 -2.50 13.89
N TRP A 149 0.16 -1.35 14.50
CA TRP A 149 0.28 -0.06 13.79
C TRP A 149 1.71 0.23 13.30
N THR A 150 2.70 -0.12 14.10
CA THR A 150 4.14 0.08 13.81
C THR A 150 4.96 -1.00 14.49
N ALA A 151 6.18 -1.20 14.05
CA ALA A 151 7.14 -2.10 14.68
C ALA A 151 7.66 -1.57 16.05
N GLY A 152 7.35 -0.32 16.40
CA GLY A 152 7.77 0.29 17.68
C GLY A 152 9.27 0.49 17.79
N ARG A 153 9.96 0.72 16.67
CA ARG A 153 11.41 1.00 16.68
C ARG A 153 11.69 2.38 17.25
N GLU A 154 12.67 2.46 18.13
CA GLU A 154 13.13 3.72 18.72
C GLU A 154 14.17 4.40 17.83
N ASP A 155 14.31 5.72 17.97
CA ASP A 155 15.33 6.56 17.32
C ASP A 155 15.42 6.43 15.78
N VAL A 156 14.33 6.06 15.14
CA VAL A 156 14.22 5.96 13.69
C VAL A 156 13.08 6.84 13.14
N VAL A 157 13.07 7.03 11.83
CA VAL A 157 11.95 7.64 11.14
C VAL A 157 11.09 6.52 10.52
N VAL A 158 9.77 6.62 10.70
CA VAL A 158 8.80 5.74 10.05
C VAL A 158 7.93 6.56 9.09
N VAL A 159 7.74 6.05 7.88
CA VAL A 159 6.71 6.52 6.96
C VAL A 159 5.61 5.47 6.88
N GLY A 160 4.35 5.89 7.04
CA GLY A 160 3.20 4.99 7.09
C GLY A 160 2.13 5.36 6.08
N SER A 161 1.28 4.39 5.74
CA SER A 161 0.19 4.56 4.78
C SER A 161 -1.12 3.99 5.28
N LEU A 162 -1.99 4.84 5.80
CA LEU A 162 -3.37 4.47 6.17
C LEU A 162 -4.22 4.13 4.94
N THR A 163 -3.84 4.64 3.75
CA THR A 163 -4.43 4.29 2.46
C THR A 163 -4.49 2.77 2.24
N LYS A 164 -3.43 2.05 2.61
CA LYS A 164 -3.33 0.59 2.43
C LYS A 164 -4.12 -0.14 3.50
N THR A 165 -3.97 0.29 4.74
CA THR A 165 -4.63 -0.30 5.91
C THR A 165 -6.15 -0.24 5.81
N PHE A 166 -6.70 0.87 5.31
CA PHE A 166 -8.14 1.08 5.17
C PHE A 166 -8.67 0.93 3.74
N ALA A 167 -7.86 0.50 2.78
CA ALA A 167 -8.24 0.37 1.37
C ALA A 167 -8.90 1.65 0.80
N CYS A 168 -8.38 2.82 1.13
CA CYS A 168 -8.95 4.12 0.78
C CYS A 168 -8.01 4.98 -0.10
N PRO A 169 -7.64 4.53 -1.31
CA PRO A 169 -6.64 5.22 -2.12
C PRO A 169 -7.06 6.65 -2.52
N GLY A 170 -8.36 6.91 -2.61
CA GLY A 170 -8.90 8.24 -2.93
C GLY A 170 -8.80 9.26 -1.80
N LEU A 171 -8.75 8.83 -0.54
CA LEU A 171 -8.66 9.73 0.62
C LEU A 171 -7.26 10.30 0.83
N ARG A 172 -6.21 9.61 0.37
CA ARG A 172 -4.83 10.04 0.52
C ARG A 172 -4.42 10.27 1.98
N LEU A 173 -4.38 9.22 2.79
CA LEU A 173 -3.97 9.27 4.19
C LEU A 173 -2.64 8.53 4.42
N GLY A 174 -1.67 9.23 5.00
CA GLY A 174 -0.39 8.71 5.43
C GLY A 174 0.16 9.51 6.60
N TYR A 175 1.32 9.13 7.09
CA TYR A 175 1.97 9.84 8.19
C TYR A 175 3.49 9.66 8.19
N VAL A 176 4.16 10.60 8.85
CA VAL A 176 5.53 10.47 9.32
C VAL A 176 5.48 10.30 10.84
N LEU A 177 6.23 9.34 11.37
CA LEU A 177 6.51 9.19 12.80
C LEU A 177 8.02 9.35 12.99
N ALA A 178 8.44 10.34 13.77
CA ALA A 178 9.84 10.66 13.97
C ALA A 178 10.08 11.43 15.28
N ALA A 179 11.32 11.81 15.54
CA ALA A 179 11.63 12.80 16.59
C ALA A 179 10.98 14.16 16.24
N PRO A 180 10.56 14.95 17.25
CA PRO A 180 9.81 16.19 17.04
C PRO A 180 10.52 17.24 16.16
N ASP A 181 11.85 17.27 16.16
CA ASP A 181 12.63 18.17 15.29
C ASP A 181 12.53 17.76 13.80
N VAL A 182 12.54 16.47 13.50
CA VAL A 182 12.35 15.95 12.14
C VAL A 182 10.92 16.22 11.68
N VAL A 183 9.92 16.00 12.54
CA VAL A 183 8.50 16.31 12.27
C VAL A 183 8.34 17.80 11.94
N ARG A 184 8.89 18.70 12.75
CA ARG A 184 8.83 20.16 12.47
C ARG A 184 9.49 20.54 11.14
N ARG A 185 10.63 19.93 10.80
CA ARG A 185 11.30 20.16 9.51
C ARG A 185 10.46 19.67 8.32
N CYS A 186 9.84 18.49 8.45
CA CYS A 186 8.92 17.98 7.44
C CYS A 186 7.67 18.90 7.29
N ALA A 187 7.08 19.31 8.40
CA ALA A 187 5.93 20.22 8.42
C ALA A 187 6.25 21.58 7.78
N GLY A 188 7.48 22.08 7.95
CA GLY A 188 7.93 23.33 7.30
C GLY A 188 8.06 23.23 5.77
N LEU A 189 8.10 22.04 5.21
CA LEU A 189 8.12 21.79 3.75
C LEU A 189 6.76 21.34 3.20
N GLN A 190 5.84 20.98 4.07
CA GLN A 190 4.51 20.51 3.68
C GLN A 190 3.66 21.68 3.21
N PRO A 191 2.96 21.58 2.07
CA PRO A 191 1.97 22.58 1.67
C PRO A 191 0.89 22.76 2.75
N HIS A 192 0.46 24.00 2.97
CA HIS A 192 -0.67 24.24 3.86
C HIS A 192 -1.88 23.43 3.39
N TRP A 193 -2.61 22.86 4.36
CA TRP A 193 -3.84 22.06 4.11
C TRP A 193 -3.62 20.84 3.18
N SER A 194 -2.46 20.22 3.24
CA SER A 194 -2.08 19.11 2.38
C SER A 194 -3.04 17.91 2.50
N VAL A 195 -3.51 17.61 3.72
CA VAL A 195 -4.50 16.55 3.96
C VAL A 195 -5.89 17.16 3.90
N SER A 196 -6.77 16.58 3.09
CA SER A 196 -8.13 17.11 2.89
C SER A 196 -8.97 17.05 4.18
N THR A 197 -9.89 18.01 4.33
CA THR A 197 -10.81 18.05 5.48
C THR A 197 -11.61 16.74 5.61
N LEU A 198 -12.04 16.19 4.49
CA LEU A 198 -12.80 14.95 4.48
C LEU A 198 -11.98 13.76 5.01
N ALA A 199 -10.70 13.68 4.63
CA ALA A 199 -9.79 12.65 5.12
C ALA A 199 -9.55 12.79 6.64
N LEU A 200 -9.38 14.01 7.13
CA LEU A 200 -9.21 14.29 8.56
C LEU A 200 -10.49 13.98 9.34
N ALA A 201 -11.66 14.36 8.82
CA ALA A 201 -12.95 14.15 9.49
C ALA A 201 -13.31 12.66 9.63
N VAL A 202 -12.95 11.82 8.65
CA VAL A 202 -13.26 10.38 8.69
C VAL A 202 -12.22 9.57 9.48
N LEU A 203 -11.01 10.09 9.70
CA LEU A 203 -9.93 9.36 10.36
C LEU A 203 -10.31 8.83 11.77
N PRO A 204 -11.00 9.59 12.64
CA PRO A 204 -11.46 9.06 13.92
C PRO A 204 -12.35 7.82 13.79
N ASP A 205 -13.25 7.79 12.82
CA ASP A 205 -14.11 6.63 12.57
C ASP A 205 -13.30 5.43 12.04
N LEU A 206 -12.35 5.67 11.15
CA LEU A 206 -11.44 4.63 10.64
C LEU A 206 -10.63 3.99 11.77
N LEU A 207 -10.04 4.81 12.65
CA LEU A 207 -9.26 4.31 13.79
C LEU A 207 -10.12 3.50 14.77
N ARG A 208 -11.37 3.93 15.00
CA ARG A 208 -12.31 3.25 15.91
C ARG A 208 -12.72 1.86 15.40
N VAL A 209 -12.87 1.67 14.09
CA VAL A 209 -13.27 0.39 13.50
C VAL A 209 -12.09 -0.51 13.16
N ALA A 210 -10.85 -0.05 13.38
CA ALA A 210 -9.66 -0.81 13.08
C ALA A 210 -9.52 -2.03 13.99
N ASP A 211 -9.40 -3.21 13.38
CA ASP A 211 -9.10 -4.47 14.05
C ASP A 211 -7.88 -5.11 13.36
N LEU A 212 -6.70 -4.53 13.63
CA LEU A 212 -5.48 -4.93 12.95
C LEU A 212 -5.10 -6.40 13.18
N PRO A 213 -5.24 -6.99 14.40
CA PRO A 213 -4.95 -8.39 14.61
C PRO A 213 -5.85 -9.32 13.77
N ARG A 214 -7.15 -9.02 13.70
CA ARG A 214 -8.08 -9.76 12.86
C ARG A 214 -7.75 -9.59 11.39
N TRP A 215 -7.46 -8.36 10.93
CA TRP A 215 -7.15 -8.09 9.53
C TRP A 215 -5.87 -8.80 9.07
N SER A 216 -4.80 -8.77 9.88
CA SER A 216 -3.56 -9.46 9.52
C SER A 216 -3.75 -10.99 9.46
N SER A 217 -4.51 -11.56 10.38
CA SER A 217 -4.85 -12.99 10.37
C SER A 217 -5.65 -13.37 9.13
N GLU A 218 -6.64 -12.55 8.76
CA GLU A 218 -7.48 -12.80 7.59
C GLU A 218 -6.70 -12.61 6.27
N VAL A 219 -5.83 -11.60 6.19
CA VAL A 219 -4.90 -11.44 5.05
C VAL A 219 -4.00 -12.67 4.90
N ALA A 220 -3.48 -13.21 6.00
CA ALA A 220 -2.66 -14.42 5.96
C ALA A 220 -3.46 -15.64 5.46
N ARG A 221 -4.70 -15.81 5.91
CA ARG A 221 -5.61 -16.87 5.45
C ARG A 221 -5.90 -16.74 3.94
N LEU A 222 -6.31 -15.56 3.49
CA LEU A 222 -6.61 -15.29 2.08
C LEU A 222 -5.37 -15.43 1.20
N ARG A 223 -4.19 -15.03 1.70
CA ARG A 223 -2.92 -15.25 0.99
C ARG A 223 -2.64 -16.73 0.79
N GLY A 224 -2.89 -17.57 1.80
CA GLY A 224 -2.78 -19.03 1.66
C GLY A 224 -3.69 -19.59 0.58
N GLN A 225 -4.94 -19.14 0.53
CA GLN A 225 -5.89 -19.52 -0.53
C GLN A 225 -5.45 -19.06 -1.91
N LEU A 226 -4.90 -17.83 -2.02
CA LEU A 226 -4.35 -17.31 -3.27
C LEU A 226 -3.18 -18.15 -3.76
N VAL A 227 -2.26 -18.54 -2.87
CA VAL A 227 -1.12 -19.41 -3.21
C VAL A 227 -1.62 -20.74 -3.75
N THR A 228 -2.53 -21.43 -3.04
CA THR A 228 -3.11 -22.70 -3.48
C THR A 228 -3.78 -22.55 -4.86
N LEU A 229 -4.60 -21.49 -5.05
CA LEU A 229 -5.27 -21.24 -6.33
C LEU A 229 -4.29 -21.09 -7.51
N LEU A 230 -3.15 -20.42 -7.29
CA LEU A 230 -2.15 -20.17 -8.33
C LEU A 230 -1.32 -21.43 -8.60
N GLU A 231 -0.90 -22.16 -7.56
CA GLU A 231 -0.09 -23.37 -7.66
C GLU A 231 -0.87 -24.54 -8.26
N ASP A 232 -2.16 -24.67 -7.99
CA ASP A 232 -3.05 -25.66 -8.64
C ASP A 232 -3.16 -25.44 -10.17
N ARG A 233 -2.74 -24.25 -10.67
CA ARG A 233 -2.62 -23.92 -12.09
C ARG A 233 -1.19 -24.03 -12.62
N GLY A 234 -0.28 -24.60 -11.86
CA GLY A 234 1.13 -24.75 -12.22
C GLY A 234 1.95 -23.46 -12.20
N LEU A 235 1.41 -22.36 -11.63
CA LEU A 235 2.14 -21.11 -11.49
C LEU A 235 3.08 -21.16 -10.30
N ARG A 236 4.34 -20.82 -10.52
CA ARG A 236 5.33 -20.76 -9.43
C ARG A 236 5.12 -19.49 -8.61
N THR A 237 4.94 -19.64 -7.31
CA THR A 237 4.68 -18.54 -6.38
C THR A 237 5.82 -18.32 -5.38
N GLU A 238 5.96 -17.07 -4.90
CA GLU A 238 6.69 -16.71 -3.69
C GLU A 238 5.77 -15.86 -2.81
N ALA A 239 5.39 -16.39 -1.64
CA ALA A 239 4.62 -15.69 -0.64
C ALA A 239 5.47 -15.42 0.60
N ALA A 240 5.21 -14.29 1.26
CA ALA A 240 5.83 -13.93 2.53
C ALA A 240 4.78 -13.33 3.48
N ASP A 241 5.10 -12.25 4.19
CA ASP A 241 4.23 -11.69 5.23
C ASP A 241 3.23 -10.64 4.70
N ALA A 242 3.57 -10.00 3.58
CA ALA A 242 2.80 -8.89 3.00
C ALA A 242 1.49 -9.33 2.33
N PRO A 243 0.55 -8.38 2.06
CA PRO A 243 -0.73 -8.67 1.42
C PRO A 243 -0.60 -8.86 -0.11
N TRP A 244 0.39 -9.65 -0.55
CA TRP A 244 0.57 -10.04 -1.96
C TRP A 244 1.40 -11.31 -2.11
N VAL A 245 1.37 -11.85 -3.32
CA VAL A 245 2.18 -12.99 -3.75
C VAL A 245 2.95 -12.59 -5.01
N LEU A 246 4.22 -12.97 -5.12
CA LEU A 246 4.96 -12.90 -6.37
C LEU A 246 4.72 -14.17 -7.17
N VAL A 247 4.53 -14.00 -8.48
CA VAL A 247 4.26 -15.09 -9.43
C VAL A 247 5.30 -15.01 -10.56
N HIS A 248 6.07 -16.06 -10.74
CA HIS A 248 7.09 -16.17 -11.78
C HIS A 248 6.45 -16.64 -13.09
N GLU A 249 5.80 -15.72 -13.77
CA GLU A 249 5.09 -15.98 -15.02
C GLU A 249 5.16 -14.75 -15.94
N PRO A 250 6.01 -14.79 -16.98
CA PRO A 250 6.12 -13.69 -17.95
C PRO A 250 4.79 -13.40 -18.64
N GLY A 251 4.44 -12.12 -18.77
CA GLY A 251 3.23 -11.67 -19.47
C GLY A 251 1.92 -11.97 -18.74
N LEU A 252 1.95 -12.37 -17.46
CA LEU A 252 0.74 -12.67 -16.70
C LEU A 252 -0.24 -11.48 -16.66
N ARG A 253 0.28 -10.23 -16.55
CA ARG A 253 -0.52 -9.01 -16.57
C ARG A 253 -1.30 -8.87 -17.88
N GLU A 254 -0.63 -9.02 -19.00
CA GLU A 254 -1.18 -8.88 -20.35
C GLU A 254 -2.19 -9.96 -20.67
N ARG A 255 -1.97 -11.17 -20.16
CA ARG A 255 -2.87 -12.31 -20.37
C ARG A 255 -4.13 -12.25 -19.50
N LEU A 256 -4.03 -11.76 -18.25
CA LEU A 256 -5.18 -11.66 -17.35
C LEU A 256 -6.06 -10.43 -17.61
N ALA A 257 -5.48 -9.30 -18.02
CA ALA A 257 -6.21 -8.04 -18.18
C ALA A 257 -7.43 -8.14 -19.13
N PRO A 258 -7.37 -8.82 -20.30
CA PRO A 258 -8.54 -9.02 -21.15
C PRO A 258 -9.66 -9.83 -20.50
N HIS A 259 -9.36 -10.56 -19.45
CA HIS A 259 -10.32 -11.36 -18.68
C HIS A 259 -10.83 -10.66 -17.42
N GLY A 260 -10.57 -9.34 -17.30
CA GLY A 260 -11.08 -8.49 -16.23
C GLY A 260 -10.30 -8.57 -14.92
N VAL A 261 -9.02 -9.01 -14.95
CA VAL A 261 -8.13 -9.02 -13.78
C VAL A 261 -6.80 -8.37 -14.14
N LEU A 262 -6.39 -7.38 -13.36
CA LEU A 262 -5.11 -6.70 -13.53
C LEU A 262 -4.16 -7.05 -12.38
N VAL A 263 -2.95 -7.50 -12.72
CA VAL A 263 -1.85 -7.73 -11.77
C VAL A 263 -0.70 -6.77 -12.05
N ARG A 264 0.24 -6.60 -11.11
CA ARG A 264 1.37 -5.70 -11.29
C ARG A 264 2.55 -6.44 -11.93
N ASP A 265 3.05 -5.92 -13.04
CA ASP A 265 4.36 -6.30 -13.58
C ASP A 265 5.48 -5.75 -12.66
N CYS A 266 6.45 -6.59 -12.32
CA CYS A 266 7.57 -6.25 -11.45
C CYS A 266 8.86 -5.85 -12.20
N ALA A 267 8.83 -5.65 -13.50
CA ALA A 267 9.99 -5.19 -14.27
C ALA A 267 10.54 -3.86 -13.74
N SER A 268 9.66 -2.96 -13.25
CA SER A 268 10.05 -1.70 -12.59
C SER A 268 10.83 -1.87 -11.28
N PHE A 269 10.85 -3.08 -10.71
CA PHE A 269 11.70 -3.45 -9.57
C PHE A 269 12.98 -4.19 -10.01
N GLY A 270 13.25 -4.29 -11.32
CA GLY A 270 14.35 -5.10 -11.83
C GLY A 270 14.06 -6.61 -11.81
N LEU A 271 12.80 -7.01 -11.74
CA LEU A 271 12.34 -8.41 -11.72
C LEU A 271 11.50 -8.70 -12.98
N PRO A 272 12.14 -8.80 -14.18
CA PRO A 272 11.42 -9.12 -15.39
C PRO A 272 10.83 -10.53 -15.33
N GLY A 273 9.62 -10.70 -15.88
CA GLY A 273 8.92 -12.00 -15.87
C GLY A 273 8.28 -12.36 -14.53
N VAL A 274 8.28 -11.45 -13.56
CA VAL A 274 7.61 -11.62 -12.28
C VAL A 274 6.42 -10.68 -12.21
N ALA A 275 5.26 -11.21 -11.83
CA ALA A 275 4.08 -10.43 -11.49
C ALA A 275 3.86 -10.42 -9.96
N ARG A 276 3.34 -9.32 -9.43
CA ARG A 276 2.87 -9.22 -8.05
C ARG A 276 1.35 -9.18 -8.04
N VAL A 277 0.75 -10.15 -7.37
CA VAL A 277 -0.69 -10.32 -7.23
C VAL A 277 -1.09 -9.94 -5.81
N ALA A 278 -1.87 -8.88 -5.66
CA ALA A 278 -2.42 -8.50 -4.36
C ALA A 278 -3.37 -9.59 -3.85
N VAL A 279 -3.40 -9.79 -2.55
CA VAL A 279 -4.36 -10.70 -1.89
C VAL A 279 -5.76 -10.08 -1.99
N PRO A 280 -6.71 -10.71 -2.72
CA PRO A 280 -8.08 -10.23 -2.79
C PRO A 280 -8.92 -10.79 -1.63
N ASP A 281 -10.16 -10.30 -1.51
CA ASP A 281 -11.20 -10.97 -0.72
C ASP A 281 -11.70 -12.28 -1.40
N GLU A 282 -12.62 -12.98 -0.77
CA GLU A 282 -13.15 -14.25 -1.31
C GLU A 282 -13.83 -14.07 -2.68
N ALA A 283 -14.56 -12.98 -2.87
CA ALA A 283 -15.18 -12.69 -4.17
C ALA A 283 -14.11 -12.42 -5.25
N GLY A 284 -13.04 -11.72 -4.90
CA GLY A 284 -11.89 -11.52 -5.77
C GLY A 284 -11.14 -12.80 -6.10
N LEU A 285 -10.99 -13.74 -5.16
CA LEU A 285 -10.43 -15.08 -5.43
C LEU A 285 -11.27 -15.84 -6.47
N HIS A 286 -12.59 -15.82 -6.34
CA HIS A 286 -13.48 -16.43 -7.34
C HIS A 286 -13.35 -15.78 -8.71
N ARG A 287 -13.28 -14.44 -8.78
CA ARG A 287 -13.08 -13.71 -10.04
C ARG A 287 -11.72 -14.04 -10.67
N LEU A 288 -10.66 -14.11 -9.89
CA LEU A 288 -9.32 -14.49 -10.36
C LEU A 288 -9.33 -15.93 -10.90
N SER A 289 -9.93 -16.88 -10.17
CA SER A 289 -10.07 -18.28 -10.61
C SER A 289 -10.77 -18.38 -11.97
N ALA A 290 -11.88 -17.67 -12.14
CA ALA A 290 -12.60 -17.63 -13.41
C ALA A 290 -11.79 -17.00 -14.56
N ALA A 291 -11.00 -15.96 -14.27
CA ALA A 291 -10.12 -15.31 -15.24
C ALA A 291 -8.98 -16.24 -15.69
N LEU A 292 -8.36 -16.96 -14.74
CA LEU A 292 -7.33 -17.97 -15.04
C LEU A 292 -7.89 -19.08 -15.93
N THR A 293 -9.11 -19.59 -15.63
CA THR A 293 -9.74 -20.62 -16.47
C THR A 293 -9.96 -20.14 -17.91
N ARG A 294 -10.39 -18.88 -18.10
CA ARG A 294 -10.56 -18.30 -19.44
C ARG A 294 -9.22 -18.06 -20.15
N MET A 295 -8.20 -17.68 -19.41
CA MET A 295 -6.85 -17.50 -19.94
C MET A 295 -6.29 -18.83 -20.44
N ASP A 296 -6.42 -19.93 -19.67
CA ASP A 296 -5.96 -21.28 -20.05
C ASP A 296 -6.70 -21.82 -21.28
N ALA A 297 -7.99 -21.51 -21.43
CA ALA A 297 -8.79 -21.93 -22.58
C ALA A 297 -8.49 -21.13 -23.88
N ALA A 298 -7.81 -19.99 -23.78
CA ALA A 298 -7.46 -19.13 -24.90
C ALA A 298 -6.03 -19.34 -25.43
N GLY A 299 -5.18 -20.06 -24.71
CA GLY A 299 -3.79 -20.39 -25.05
C GLY A 299 -3.69 -21.78 -25.62
#